data_5d15b47118311b21a23d1c79a6bdc53c
#
_entry.id   5d15b47118311b21a23d1c79a6bdc53c
#
_cell.length_a   1.000
_cell.length_b   1.000
_cell.length_c   1.000
_cell.angle_alpha   90.00
_cell.angle_beta   90.00
_cell.angle_gamma   90.00
#
_symmetry.space_group_name_H-M   'P 1'
#
loop_
_entity.id
_entity.type
_entity.pdbx_description
1 polymer ?
#
loop_
_entity_poly.entity_id
_entity_poly.type
_entity_poly.pdbx_seq_one_letter_code
_entity_poly.pdbx_strand_id
1 'polypeptide(L)'
;MWIDKIYLFGTKGLVIRMNAEMIMGLVIISIVAVIMVVIGVSQFNKKENPVGFYNVIDPPKKEKISDVIQWNKKHGFIWIVYGICIELGFWLGYIMTSEMLEMVFMMGGVIIPLPFMIFRHRALEKEYKPN
;
A
#
# COMPACT_ATOMS: atom_id res chain seq x y z
N MET A 1 17.07 24.39 19.52
CA MET A 1 15.72 24.31 20.08
C MET A 1 15.43 22.83 20.34
N TRP A 2 15.42 22.47 21.58
CA TRP A 2 15.33 21.07 22.04
C TRP A 2 13.85 20.69 22.09
N ILE A 3 13.31 20.07 21.06
CA ILE A 3 12.03 19.39 21.17
C ILE A 3 12.33 17.95 21.51
N ASP A 4 12.01 17.67 22.76
CA ASP A 4 12.35 16.48 23.48
C ASP A 4 11.78 15.22 22.87
N LYS A 5 12.60 14.22 22.92
CA LYS A 5 12.39 12.82 22.60
C LYS A 5 11.10 12.31 23.25
N ILE A 6 10.11 12.01 22.43
CA ILE A 6 8.94 11.26 22.89
C ILE A 6 9.35 9.79 23.03
N TYR A 7 9.40 9.30 24.27
CA TYR A 7 9.65 7.90 24.54
C TYR A 7 8.31 7.12 24.53
N LEU A 8 8.08 6.33 23.51
CA LEU A 8 6.98 5.36 23.48
C LEU A 8 7.51 3.99 23.92
N PHE A 9 7.03 3.53 25.08
CA PHE A 9 7.34 2.27 25.76
C PHE A 9 8.71 2.14 26.46
N GLY A 10 8.68 2.37 27.77
CA GLY A 10 9.75 2.02 28.68
C GLY A 10 9.54 0.66 29.32
N THR A 11 10.23 -0.32 28.85
CA THR A 11 10.75 -1.48 29.60
C THR A 11 11.83 -2.07 28.71
N LYS A 12 12.95 -2.51 29.27
CA LYS A 12 14.23 -3.02 28.69
C LYS A 12 14.20 -3.62 27.25
N GLY A 13 13.46 -3.00 26.33
CA GLY A 13 13.26 -3.34 24.94
C GLY A 13 13.59 -2.13 24.05
N LEU A 14 13.34 -2.23 22.81
CA LEU A 14 13.57 -1.27 21.74
C LEU A 14 13.11 0.15 22.14
N VAL A 15 14.07 1.05 22.43
CA VAL A 15 13.78 2.48 22.66
C VAL A 15 13.63 3.16 21.31
N ILE A 16 12.39 3.39 20.90
CA ILE A 16 12.06 4.13 19.68
C ILE A 16 12.29 5.62 19.94
N ARG A 17 13.32 6.20 19.32
CA ARG A 17 13.60 7.63 19.37
C ARG A 17 12.97 8.30 18.16
N MET A 18 11.84 8.93 18.34
CA MET A 18 11.22 9.72 17.27
C MET A 18 11.65 11.17 17.35
N ASN A 19 12.24 11.70 16.29
CA ASN A 19 12.47 13.12 16.10
C ASN A 19 11.33 13.76 15.28
N ALA A 20 11.30 15.09 15.18
CA ALA A 20 10.25 15.80 14.46
C ALA A 20 10.17 15.43 12.96
N GLU A 21 11.31 15.18 12.34
CA GLU A 21 11.39 14.79 10.92
C GLU A 21 10.74 13.43 10.68
N MET A 22 10.98 12.49 11.59
CA MET A 22 10.37 11.18 11.56
C MET A 22 8.87 11.21 11.78
N ILE A 23 8.40 11.99 12.76
CA ILE A 23 6.96 12.15 13.01
C ILE A 23 6.30 12.70 11.74
N MET A 24 6.91 13.69 11.10
CA MET A 24 6.40 14.25 9.86
C MET A 24 6.41 13.22 8.72
N GLY A 25 7.49 12.45 8.57
CA GLY A 25 7.58 11.36 7.60
C GLY A 25 6.51 10.30 7.83
N LEU A 26 6.32 9.86 9.09
CA LEU A 26 5.28 8.91 9.47
C LEU A 26 3.89 9.42 9.11
N VAL A 27 3.57 10.67 9.45
CA VAL A 27 2.26 11.25 9.13
C VAL A 27 2.02 11.26 7.62
N ILE A 28 2.99 11.68 6.82
CA ILE A 28 2.86 11.73 5.35
C ILE A 28 2.66 10.32 4.78
N ILE A 29 3.48 9.36 5.18
CA ILE A 29 3.40 7.96 4.70
C ILE A 29 2.10 7.31 5.12
N SER A 30 1.66 7.50 6.37
CA SER A 30 0.38 6.96 6.84
C SER A 30 -0.80 7.57 6.10
N ILE A 31 -0.78 8.85 5.74
CA ILE A 31 -1.81 9.45 4.90
C ILE A 31 -1.84 8.76 3.52
N VAL A 32 -0.69 8.54 2.89
CA VAL A 32 -0.60 7.86 1.60
C VAL A 32 -1.11 6.42 1.71
N ALA A 33 -0.69 5.67 2.72
CA ALA A 33 -1.14 4.30 2.96
C ALA A 33 -2.67 4.24 3.17
N VAL A 34 -3.23 5.14 3.97
CA VAL A 34 -4.68 5.25 4.19
C VAL A 34 -5.41 5.54 2.88
N ILE A 35 -4.92 6.45 2.04
CA ILE A 35 -5.52 6.73 0.73
C ILE A 35 -5.56 5.45 -0.12
N MET A 36 -4.48 4.66 -0.17
CA MET A 36 -4.45 3.40 -0.92
C MET A 36 -5.47 2.39 -0.37
N VAL A 37 -5.58 2.28 0.95
CA VAL A 37 -6.59 1.41 1.59
C VAL A 37 -8.01 1.88 1.27
N VAL A 38 -8.28 3.18 1.33
CA VAL A 38 -9.60 3.76 0.98
C VAL A 38 -9.96 3.48 -0.47
N ILE A 39 -9.01 3.65 -1.40
CA ILE A 39 -9.19 3.27 -2.82
C ILE A 39 -9.54 1.79 -2.91
N GLY A 40 -8.81 0.92 -2.23
CA GLY A 40 -9.03 -0.51 -2.22
C GLY A 40 -10.41 -0.90 -1.69
N VAL A 41 -10.83 -0.34 -0.57
CA VAL A 41 -12.16 -0.57 0.01
C VAL A 41 -13.26 -0.05 -0.91
N SER A 42 -13.08 1.12 -1.52
CA SER A 42 -14.02 1.67 -2.50
C SER A 42 -14.20 0.73 -3.70
N GLN A 43 -13.11 0.22 -4.25
CA GLN A 43 -13.15 -0.74 -5.36
C GLN A 43 -13.77 -2.07 -4.94
N PHE A 44 -13.39 -2.58 -3.76
CA PHE A 44 -13.92 -3.82 -3.20
C PHE A 44 -15.45 -3.82 -3.10
N ASN A 45 -16.05 -2.67 -2.82
CA ASN A 45 -17.49 -2.51 -2.65
C ASN A 45 -18.25 -2.20 -3.95
N LYS A 46 -17.57 -1.90 -5.06
CA LYS A 46 -18.21 -1.66 -6.36
C LYS A 46 -18.82 -2.94 -6.94
N LYS A 47 -20.07 -2.83 -7.45
CA LYS A 47 -20.82 -4.00 -7.97
C LYS A 47 -21.18 -3.88 -9.45
N GLU A 48 -21.25 -2.67 -10.01
CA GLU A 48 -21.85 -2.46 -11.33
C GLU A 48 -20.86 -2.49 -12.48
N ASN A 49 -19.68 -1.87 -12.31
CA ASN A 49 -18.69 -1.73 -13.36
C ASN A 49 -17.34 -2.21 -12.88
N PRO A 50 -16.54 -2.87 -13.76
CA PRO A 50 -15.18 -3.25 -13.43
C PRO A 50 -14.33 -2.04 -13.09
N VAL A 51 -13.42 -2.21 -12.14
CA VAL A 51 -12.41 -1.20 -11.77
C VAL A 51 -11.09 -1.47 -12.47
N GLY A 52 -10.26 -0.43 -12.63
CA GLY A 52 -8.91 -0.50 -13.16
C GLY A 52 -7.90 0.20 -12.24
N PHE A 53 -6.66 0.31 -12.69
CA PHE A 53 -5.67 1.17 -12.05
C PHE A 53 -5.87 2.61 -12.51
N TYR A 54 -6.15 3.51 -11.58
CA TYR A 54 -6.30 4.94 -11.87
C TYR A 54 -5.09 5.47 -12.66
N ASN A 55 -5.36 6.14 -13.78
CA ASN A 55 -4.39 6.80 -14.64
C ASN A 55 -3.30 5.91 -15.30
N VAL A 56 -3.27 4.60 -15.05
CA VAL A 56 -2.24 3.70 -15.60
C VAL A 56 -2.84 2.71 -16.58
N ILE A 57 -3.96 2.10 -16.23
CA ILE A 57 -4.65 1.11 -17.06
C ILE A 57 -6.15 1.40 -16.99
N ASP A 58 -6.76 1.61 -18.14
CA ASP A 58 -8.20 1.78 -18.24
C ASP A 58 -8.95 0.56 -17.71
N PRO A 59 -10.08 0.76 -17.02
CA PRO A 59 -10.91 -0.36 -16.59
C PRO A 59 -11.40 -1.15 -17.80
N PRO A 60 -11.41 -2.49 -17.73
CA PRO A 60 -11.93 -3.30 -18.81
C PRO A 60 -13.43 -3.06 -18.99
N LYS A 61 -13.92 -3.23 -20.21
CA LYS A 61 -15.37 -3.16 -20.47
C LYS A 61 -16.07 -4.28 -19.73
N LYS A 62 -17.29 -4.01 -19.24
CA LYS A 62 -18.09 -4.97 -18.46
C LYS A 62 -18.30 -6.31 -19.19
N GLU A 63 -18.49 -6.24 -20.51
CA GLU A 63 -18.70 -7.41 -21.38
C GLU A 63 -17.47 -8.32 -21.48
N LYS A 64 -16.30 -7.81 -21.08
CA LYS A 64 -15.02 -8.54 -21.07
C LYS A 64 -14.70 -9.22 -19.73
N ILE A 65 -15.58 -9.08 -18.73
CA ILE A 65 -15.37 -9.62 -17.39
C ILE A 65 -16.54 -10.54 -17.03
N SER A 66 -16.26 -11.79 -16.77
CA SER A 66 -17.27 -12.81 -16.44
C SER A 66 -17.94 -12.58 -15.08
N ASP A 67 -17.21 -12.07 -14.09
CA ASP A 67 -17.71 -11.75 -12.75
C ASP A 67 -17.11 -10.42 -12.25
N VAL A 68 -17.87 -9.35 -12.43
CA VAL A 68 -17.47 -7.98 -12.05
C VAL A 68 -17.30 -7.84 -10.53
N ILE A 69 -18.11 -8.52 -9.74
CA ILE A 69 -18.04 -8.40 -8.28
C ILE A 69 -16.74 -9.03 -7.76
N GLN A 70 -16.41 -10.23 -8.21
CA GLN A 70 -15.17 -10.89 -7.81
C GLN A 70 -13.93 -10.16 -8.37
N TRP A 71 -13.99 -9.67 -9.60
CA TRP A 71 -12.96 -8.81 -10.17
C TRP A 71 -12.67 -7.61 -9.26
N ASN A 72 -13.70 -6.86 -8.90
CA ASN A 72 -13.56 -5.65 -8.08
C ASN A 72 -13.04 -5.97 -6.67
N LYS A 73 -13.49 -7.07 -6.06
CA LYS A 73 -12.98 -7.52 -4.77
C LYS A 73 -11.49 -7.85 -4.82
N LYS A 74 -11.06 -8.65 -5.80
CA LYS A 74 -9.65 -9.00 -5.94
C LYS A 74 -8.78 -7.79 -6.28
N HIS A 75 -9.30 -6.90 -7.12
CA HIS A 75 -8.61 -5.68 -7.49
C HIS A 75 -8.49 -4.71 -6.32
N GLY A 76 -9.56 -4.50 -5.55
CA GLY A 76 -9.54 -3.71 -4.32
C GLY A 76 -8.58 -4.27 -3.28
N PHE A 77 -8.50 -5.60 -3.15
CA PHE A 77 -7.53 -6.24 -2.26
C PHE A 77 -6.07 -5.92 -2.61
N ILE A 78 -5.74 -5.81 -3.91
CA ILE A 78 -4.39 -5.41 -4.37
C ILE A 78 -4.01 -4.03 -3.81
N TRP A 79 -4.94 -3.07 -3.84
CA TRP A 79 -4.71 -1.72 -3.31
C TRP A 79 -4.55 -1.71 -1.80
N ILE A 80 -5.35 -2.50 -1.07
CA ILE A 80 -5.25 -2.64 0.39
C ILE A 80 -3.87 -3.19 0.76
N VAL A 81 -3.44 -4.26 0.10
CA VAL A 81 -2.11 -4.86 0.32
C VAL A 81 -1.00 -3.86 0.02
N TYR A 82 -1.15 -3.07 -1.04
CA TYR A 82 -0.18 -2.03 -1.38
C TYR A 82 -0.05 -0.97 -0.27
N GLY A 83 -1.17 -0.47 0.25
CA GLY A 83 -1.14 0.47 1.38
C GLY A 83 -0.45 -0.12 2.63
N ILE A 84 -0.73 -1.38 2.94
CA ILE A 84 -0.06 -2.10 4.05
C ILE A 84 1.45 -2.24 3.78
N CYS A 85 1.87 -2.56 2.57
CA CYS A 85 3.29 -2.68 2.22
C CYS A 85 4.04 -1.35 2.38
N ILE A 86 3.43 -0.23 2.01
CA ILE A 86 3.99 1.12 2.20
C ILE A 86 4.24 1.37 3.69
N GLU A 87 3.24 1.14 4.52
CA GLU A 87 3.33 1.38 5.97
C GLU A 87 4.37 0.46 6.63
N LEU A 88 4.35 -0.84 6.30
CA LEU A 88 5.33 -1.80 6.81
C LEU A 88 6.76 -1.47 6.36
N GLY A 89 6.94 -1.06 5.10
CA GLY A 89 8.25 -0.64 4.59
C GLY A 89 8.82 0.54 5.38
N PHE A 90 7.99 1.52 5.72
CA PHE A 90 8.39 2.65 6.55
C PHE A 90 8.80 2.18 7.96
N TRP A 91 7.98 1.38 8.64
CA TRP A 91 8.28 0.90 9.98
C TRP A 91 9.52 0.00 10.02
N LEU A 92 9.68 -0.90 9.04
CA LEU A 92 10.87 -1.74 8.94
C LEU A 92 12.13 -0.89 8.70
N GLY A 93 12.07 0.10 7.80
CA GLY A 93 13.17 1.04 7.60
C GLY A 93 13.55 1.75 8.88
N TYR A 94 12.54 2.23 9.59
CA TYR A 94 12.73 2.97 10.83
C TYR A 94 13.48 2.22 11.93
N ILE A 95 13.23 0.92 12.09
CA ILE A 95 13.94 0.11 13.10
C ILE A 95 15.36 -0.30 12.69
N MET A 96 15.75 -0.02 11.44
CA MET A 96 17.12 -0.30 10.99
C MET A 96 18.12 0.67 11.61
N THR A 97 19.31 0.17 11.89
CA THR A 97 20.40 0.96 12.48
C THR A 97 21.29 1.61 11.42
N SER A 98 21.19 1.17 10.17
CA SER A 98 21.96 1.65 9.02
C SER A 98 21.07 2.51 8.12
N GLU A 99 21.51 3.74 7.83
CA GLU A 99 20.81 4.66 6.91
C GLU A 99 20.55 4.04 5.54
N MET A 100 21.48 3.22 5.05
CA MET A 100 21.31 2.52 3.79
C MET A 100 20.18 1.48 3.85
N LEU A 101 20.09 0.71 4.93
CA LEU A 101 19.00 -0.26 5.12
C LEU A 101 17.66 0.44 5.35
N GLU A 102 17.65 1.53 6.12
CA GLU A 102 16.46 2.37 6.29
C GLU A 102 15.89 2.79 4.93
N MET A 103 16.74 3.37 4.07
CA MET A 103 16.34 3.78 2.72
C MET A 103 15.85 2.59 1.88
N VAL A 104 16.53 1.46 1.92
CA VAL A 104 16.17 0.24 1.16
C VAL A 104 14.79 -0.27 1.57
N PHE A 105 14.48 -0.34 2.85
CA PHE A 105 13.17 -0.79 3.32
C PHE A 105 12.05 0.21 3.02
N MET A 106 12.29 1.51 3.23
CA MET A 106 11.30 2.55 2.93
C MET A 106 10.97 2.59 1.43
N MET A 107 11.98 2.63 0.57
CA MET A 107 11.80 2.59 -0.88
C MET A 107 11.24 1.26 -1.36
N GLY A 108 11.68 0.16 -0.75
CA GLY A 108 11.22 -1.19 -1.05
C GLY A 108 9.72 -1.36 -0.81
N GLY A 109 9.20 -0.82 0.28
CA GLY A 109 7.76 -0.85 0.59
C GLY A 109 6.89 -0.15 -0.47
N VAL A 110 7.45 0.84 -1.17
CA VAL A 110 6.76 1.55 -2.25
C VAL A 110 7.00 0.88 -3.62
N ILE A 111 8.25 0.55 -3.96
CA ILE A 111 8.64 0.15 -5.32
C ILE A 111 8.36 -1.32 -5.58
N ILE A 112 8.68 -2.21 -4.63
CA ILE A 112 8.57 -3.67 -4.85
C ILE A 112 7.14 -4.13 -5.14
N PRO A 113 6.10 -3.62 -4.47
CA PRO A 113 4.74 -4.04 -4.76
C PRO A 113 4.21 -3.59 -6.13
N LEU A 114 4.75 -2.55 -6.76
CA LEU A 114 4.25 -2.02 -8.04
C LEU A 114 4.26 -3.04 -9.18
N PRO A 115 5.38 -3.72 -9.49
CA PRO A 115 5.39 -4.79 -10.49
C PRO A 115 4.39 -5.91 -10.14
N PHE A 116 4.30 -6.28 -8.86
CA PHE A 116 3.37 -7.31 -8.40
C PHE A 116 1.91 -6.91 -8.66
N MET A 117 1.53 -5.65 -8.42
CA MET A 117 0.19 -5.15 -8.76
C MET A 117 -0.13 -5.31 -10.24
N ILE A 118 0.83 -4.98 -11.12
CA ILE A 118 0.67 -5.11 -12.59
C ILE A 118 0.53 -6.58 -12.99
N PHE A 119 1.37 -7.46 -12.44
CA PHE A 119 1.28 -8.91 -12.71
C PHE A 119 -0.06 -9.50 -12.24
N ARG A 120 -0.52 -9.12 -11.05
CA ARG A 120 -1.82 -9.58 -10.52
C ARG A 120 -2.98 -9.06 -11.36
N HIS A 121 -2.94 -7.82 -11.79
CA HIS A 121 -3.95 -7.27 -12.70
C HIS A 121 -4.05 -8.09 -14.00
N ARG A 122 -2.92 -8.34 -14.68
CA ARG A 122 -2.88 -9.17 -15.88
C ARG A 122 -3.34 -10.61 -15.66
N ALA A 123 -3.05 -11.17 -14.49
CA ALA A 123 -3.54 -12.50 -14.12
C ALA A 123 -5.07 -12.50 -13.96
N LEU A 124 -5.63 -11.47 -13.33
CA LEU A 124 -7.07 -11.29 -13.20
C LEU A 124 -7.77 -11.13 -14.57
N GLU A 125 -7.17 -10.38 -15.50
CA GLU A 125 -7.71 -10.25 -16.87
C GLU A 125 -7.85 -11.61 -17.57
N LYS A 126 -6.90 -12.52 -17.36
CA LYS A 126 -6.96 -13.87 -17.90
C LYS A 126 -7.98 -14.74 -17.18
N GLU A 127 -8.04 -14.63 -15.84
CA GLU A 127 -8.94 -15.42 -14.98
C GLU A 127 -10.42 -15.10 -15.23
N TYR A 128 -10.74 -13.82 -15.44
CA TYR A 128 -12.12 -13.35 -15.62
C TYR A 128 -12.52 -13.09 -17.07
N LYS A 129 -11.73 -13.54 -18.03
CA LYS A 129 -12.09 -13.47 -19.45
C LYS A 129 -13.33 -14.34 -19.72
N PRO A 130 -14.38 -13.81 -20.35
CA PRO A 130 -15.54 -14.63 -20.74
C PRO A 130 -15.11 -15.67 -21.79
N ASN A 131 -15.71 -16.85 -21.71
CA ASN A 131 -15.53 -17.91 -22.70
C ASN A 131 -16.16 -17.53 -24.04
#